data_25b4ffcb178011a719465667cfd9a63d
#
_entry.id   25b4ffcb178011a719465667cfd9a63d
#
_cell.length_a   1.000
_cell.length_b   1.000
_cell.length_c   1.000
_cell.angle_alpha   90.00
_cell.angle_beta   90.00
_cell.angle_gamma   90.00
#
_symmetry.space_group_name_H-M   'P 1'
#
loop_
_entity.id
_entity.type
_entity.pdbx_description
1 polymer ?
#
loop_
_entity_poly.entity_id
_entity_poly.type
_entity_poly.pdbx_seq_one_letter_code
_entity_poly.pdbx_strand_id
1 'polypeptide(L)'
;MIDEHLTPNTQHPTVDFEHYYMNRVQLLANIIDPNMLYAEWARATGKTEGVIVPRLIRVTNDMPGELSFLVHKTYVALMTNVWPNIQASFSRPVIVNGKQRAMLEYGIDYVVGEAKLPSHFRRPRYPIAYAKHSVIFRNGAHLQLVSSDQPESVAGRNAVHAFVEEMKHNSGEKLKSRLFPSLRGGSADIRRSAYY
;
A
#
# COMPACT_ATOMS: atom_id res chain seq x y z
N MET A 1 32.29 28.36 -15.36
CA MET A 1 32.14 27.90 -13.96
C MET A 1 30.71 27.42 -13.84
N ILE A 2 30.48 26.14 -14.06
CA ILE A 2 29.14 25.53 -14.02
C ILE A 2 28.98 24.94 -12.61
N ASP A 3 27.95 25.39 -11.91
CA ASP A 3 27.66 25.09 -10.53
C ASP A 3 27.33 23.59 -10.37
N GLU A 4 28.23 22.81 -9.75
CA GLU A 4 28.11 21.34 -9.54
C GLU A 4 27.28 20.96 -8.30
N HIS A 5 26.41 21.81 -7.82
CA HIS A 5 25.67 21.55 -6.58
C HIS A 5 24.17 21.45 -6.76
N LEU A 6 23.68 20.44 -7.49
CA LEU A 6 22.26 20.00 -7.36
C LEU A 6 22.05 18.59 -7.95
N THR A 7 22.79 17.60 -7.48
CA THR A 7 22.28 16.24 -7.52
C THR A 7 21.54 15.99 -6.22
N PRO A 8 20.19 15.81 -6.24
CA PRO A 8 19.49 15.31 -5.06
C PRO A 8 20.07 13.92 -4.78
N ASN A 9 20.68 13.77 -3.62
CA ASN A 9 21.12 12.47 -3.12
C ASN A 9 19.88 11.61 -2.83
N THR A 10 19.26 11.07 -3.86
CA THR A 10 18.20 10.07 -3.80
C THR A 10 18.82 8.70 -3.59
N GLN A 11 19.62 8.55 -2.54
CA GLN A 11 19.91 7.22 -2.03
C GLN A 11 18.63 6.72 -1.38
N HIS A 12 17.80 6.01 -2.16
CA HIS A 12 16.78 5.18 -1.60
C HIS A 12 17.45 4.23 -0.61
N PRO A 13 16.97 4.13 0.64
CA PRO A 13 17.54 3.20 1.58
C PRO A 13 17.46 1.80 0.98
N THR A 14 18.60 1.19 0.70
CA THR A 14 18.68 -0.20 0.28
C THR A 14 18.22 -1.05 1.47
N VAL A 15 17.01 -1.59 1.37
CA VAL A 15 16.52 -2.57 2.34
C VAL A 15 17.17 -3.89 1.98
N ASP A 16 17.93 -4.44 2.92
CA ASP A 16 18.51 -5.78 2.78
C ASP A 16 17.38 -6.81 2.98
N PHE A 17 16.96 -7.42 1.88
CA PHE A 17 15.93 -8.44 1.87
C PHE A 17 16.46 -9.86 2.15
N GLU A 18 17.71 -10.05 2.51
CA GLU A 18 18.29 -11.37 2.77
C GLU A 18 17.52 -12.17 3.85
N HIS A 19 16.70 -11.51 4.64
CA HIS A 19 15.93 -12.13 5.73
C HIS A 19 14.42 -12.20 5.46
N TYR A 20 13.96 -11.88 4.25
CA TYR A 20 12.55 -11.99 3.91
C TYR A 20 12.25 -13.36 3.29
N TYR A 21 11.84 -14.31 4.13
CA TYR A 21 11.49 -15.65 3.67
C TYR A 21 10.18 -15.64 2.90
N MET A 22 10.26 -15.88 1.60
CA MET A 22 9.13 -16.12 0.73
C MET A 22 9.14 -17.57 0.25
N ASN A 23 7.98 -18.23 0.25
CA ASN A 23 7.87 -19.49 -0.48
C ASN A 23 7.91 -19.20 -2.00
N ARG A 24 8.14 -20.28 -2.79
CA ARG A 24 8.30 -20.14 -4.24
C ARG A 24 7.14 -19.43 -4.93
N VAL A 25 5.90 -19.64 -4.47
CA VAL A 25 4.71 -19.06 -5.09
C VAL A 25 4.61 -17.56 -4.75
N GLN A 26 4.91 -17.19 -3.51
CA GLN A 26 4.99 -15.78 -3.10
C GLN A 26 6.08 -15.04 -3.89
N LEU A 27 7.25 -15.64 -4.02
CA LEU A 27 8.36 -15.08 -4.78
C LEU A 27 7.97 -14.86 -6.24
N LEU A 28 7.38 -15.87 -6.89
CA LEU A 28 6.90 -15.75 -8.27
C LEU A 28 5.85 -14.65 -8.42
N ALA A 29 4.89 -14.54 -7.50
CA ALA A 29 3.87 -13.49 -7.53
C ALA A 29 4.48 -12.08 -7.46
N ASN A 30 5.57 -11.91 -6.71
CA ASN A 30 6.28 -10.63 -6.59
C ASN A 30 7.21 -10.35 -7.79
N ILE A 31 7.84 -11.37 -8.37
CA ILE A 31 8.73 -11.20 -9.54
C ILE A 31 7.91 -10.91 -10.80
N ILE A 32 6.85 -11.69 -11.05
CA ILE A 32 6.00 -11.52 -12.25
C ILE A 32 5.21 -10.21 -12.16
N ASP A 33 4.76 -9.86 -10.95
CA ASP A 33 4.05 -8.64 -10.64
C ASP A 33 2.94 -8.27 -11.65
N PRO A 34 1.96 -9.15 -11.86
CA PRO A 34 0.93 -8.92 -12.85
C PRO A 34 0.03 -7.75 -12.46
N ASN A 35 -0.53 -7.04 -13.44
CA ASN A 35 -1.49 -5.95 -13.21
C ASN A 35 -2.70 -6.42 -12.38
N MET A 36 -3.12 -7.67 -12.55
CA MET A 36 -4.15 -8.31 -11.75
C MET A 36 -3.63 -9.64 -11.22
N LEU A 37 -3.62 -9.79 -9.90
CA LEU A 37 -3.28 -11.03 -9.22
C LEU A 37 -4.50 -11.57 -8.47
N TYR A 38 -4.93 -12.77 -8.82
CA TYR A 38 -5.89 -13.55 -8.04
C TYR A 38 -5.16 -14.71 -7.37
N ALA A 39 -5.16 -14.74 -6.04
CA ALA A 39 -4.47 -15.75 -5.26
C ALA A 39 -5.47 -16.52 -4.39
N GLU A 40 -5.75 -17.77 -4.76
CA GLU A 40 -6.54 -18.70 -3.98
C GLU A 40 -5.62 -19.70 -3.28
N TRP A 41 -5.30 -19.41 -2.03
CA TRP A 41 -4.41 -20.22 -1.22
C TRP A 41 -5.07 -20.59 0.10
N ALA A 42 -4.61 -21.69 0.71
CA ALA A 42 -5.06 -22.10 2.04
C ALA A 42 -4.82 -21.02 3.10
N ARG A 43 -5.48 -21.13 4.23
CA ARG A 43 -5.21 -20.29 5.41
C ARG A 43 -3.77 -20.51 5.90
N ALA A 44 -3.23 -19.52 6.57
CA ALA A 44 -1.87 -19.56 7.15
C ALA A 44 -0.72 -19.77 6.14
N THR A 45 -0.94 -19.54 4.86
CA THR A 45 0.11 -19.61 3.83
C THR A 45 0.89 -18.31 3.64
N GLY A 46 0.68 -17.32 4.53
CA GLY A 46 1.41 -16.06 4.50
C GLY A 46 1.07 -15.15 3.32
N LYS A 47 -0.17 -15.19 2.80
CA LYS A 47 -0.60 -14.31 1.69
C LYS A 47 -0.41 -12.83 2.00
N THR A 48 -0.87 -12.41 3.16
CA THR A 48 -0.80 -11.01 3.58
C THR A 48 0.65 -10.57 3.65
N GLU A 49 1.48 -11.36 4.31
CA GLU A 49 2.88 -11.04 4.51
C GLU A 49 3.73 -11.18 3.25
N GLY A 50 3.57 -12.28 2.52
CA GLY A 50 4.43 -12.60 1.37
C GLY A 50 3.96 -12.01 0.04
N VAL A 51 2.75 -11.44 -0.04
CA VAL A 51 2.22 -10.85 -1.28
C VAL A 51 1.66 -9.46 -1.06
N ILE A 52 0.72 -9.29 -0.11
CA ILE A 52 0.07 -7.99 0.06
C ILE A 52 1.06 -6.95 0.57
N VAL A 53 1.82 -7.25 1.61
CA VAL A 53 2.76 -6.29 2.22
C VAL A 53 3.86 -5.87 1.24
N PRO A 54 4.60 -6.77 0.56
CA PRO A 54 5.61 -6.36 -0.42
C PRO A 54 5.01 -5.53 -1.55
N ARG A 55 3.86 -5.93 -2.06
CA ARG A 55 3.19 -5.20 -3.13
C ARG A 55 2.65 -3.84 -2.66
N LEU A 56 2.15 -3.76 -1.42
CA LEU A 56 1.73 -2.50 -0.82
C LEU A 56 2.91 -1.52 -0.68
N ILE A 57 4.04 -1.99 -0.16
CA ILE A 57 5.26 -1.17 -0.03
C ILE A 57 5.71 -0.68 -1.41
N ARG A 58 5.74 -1.57 -2.40
CA ARG A 58 6.12 -1.20 -3.76
C ARG A 58 5.16 -0.17 -4.35
N VAL A 59 3.85 -0.42 -4.34
CA VAL A 59 2.84 0.50 -4.90
C VAL A 59 2.92 1.87 -4.22
N THR A 60 3.11 1.92 -2.92
CA THR A 60 3.23 3.21 -2.20
C THR A 60 4.52 3.96 -2.55
N ASN A 61 5.61 3.26 -2.84
CA ASN A 61 6.86 3.87 -3.27
C ASN A 61 6.79 4.34 -4.72
N ASP A 62 6.22 3.53 -5.59
CA ASP A 62 6.15 3.81 -7.03
C ASP A 62 5.11 4.88 -7.37
N MET A 63 4.09 5.04 -6.52
CA MET A 63 2.97 5.94 -6.73
C MET A 63 2.78 6.93 -5.57
N PRO A 64 3.77 7.82 -5.33
CA PRO A 64 3.72 8.77 -4.23
C PRO A 64 2.54 9.74 -4.40
N GLY A 65 1.83 9.99 -3.30
CA GLY A 65 0.68 10.88 -3.28
C GLY A 65 -0.64 10.28 -3.77
N GLU A 66 -0.61 9.09 -4.36
CA GLU A 66 -1.81 8.49 -4.95
C GLU A 66 -2.60 7.65 -3.94
N LEU A 67 -3.88 7.41 -4.28
CA LEU A 67 -4.82 6.64 -3.47
C LEU A 67 -4.82 5.18 -3.89
N SER A 68 -4.74 4.29 -2.90
CA SER A 68 -4.99 2.85 -3.03
C SER A 68 -6.05 2.40 -2.03
N PHE A 69 -6.69 1.28 -2.30
CA PHE A 69 -7.69 0.69 -1.40
C PHE A 69 -7.20 -0.62 -0.80
N LEU A 70 -7.49 -0.83 0.49
CA LEU A 70 -7.45 -2.13 1.14
C LEU A 70 -8.88 -2.51 1.51
N VAL A 71 -9.38 -3.56 0.88
CA VAL A 71 -10.79 -3.94 0.90
C VAL A 71 -10.98 -5.26 1.63
N HIS A 72 -11.93 -5.29 2.54
CA HIS A 72 -12.41 -6.51 3.18
C HIS A 72 -13.95 -6.43 3.29
N LYS A 73 -14.61 -7.55 3.55
CA LYS A 73 -16.08 -7.60 3.67
C LYS A 73 -16.59 -6.58 4.68
N THR A 74 -16.05 -6.61 5.91
CA THR A 74 -16.47 -5.73 6.98
C THR A 74 -15.30 -4.88 7.49
N TYR A 75 -15.66 -3.71 8.00
CA TYR A 75 -14.70 -2.79 8.61
C TYR A 75 -14.08 -3.36 9.89
N VAL A 76 -14.92 -4.03 10.70
CA VAL A 76 -14.46 -4.66 11.94
C VAL A 76 -13.39 -5.68 11.64
N ALA A 77 -13.63 -6.62 10.73
CA ALA A 77 -12.63 -7.64 10.39
C ALA A 77 -11.35 -7.04 9.79
N LEU A 78 -11.47 -5.96 9.02
CA LEU A 78 -10.32 -5.25 8.49
C LEU A 78 -9.44 -4.67 9.60
N MET A 79 -10.06 -4.03 10.58
CA MET A 79 -9.33 -3.39 11.70
C MET A 79 -8.86 -4.38 12.77
N THR A 80 -9.54 -5.51 12.95
CA THR A 80 -9.16 -6.49 13.99
C THR A 80 -8.22 -7.58 13.48
N ASN A 81 -8.26 -7.89 12.19
CA ASN A 81 -7.51 -9.03 11.64
C ASN A 81 -6.49 -8.62 10.58
N VAL A 82 -6.92 -7.86 9.57
CA VAL A 82 -6.06 -7.62 8.40
C VAL A 82 -5.01 -6.55 8.69
N TRP A 83 -5.46 -5.40 9.17
CA TRP A 83 -4.57 -4.27 9.44
C TRP A 83 -3.52 -4.56 10.52
N PRO A 84 -3.84 -5.19 11.67
CA PRO A 84 -2.82 -5.55 12.65
C PRO A 84 -1.73 -6.50 12.11
N ASN A 85 -2.09 -7.43 11.24
CA ASN A 85 -1.12 -8.31 10.59
C ASN A 85 -0.17 -7.54 9.65
N ILE A 86 -0.70 -6.56 8.91
CA ILE A 86 0.12 -5.67 8.08
C ILE A 86 1.06 -4.83 8.96
N GLN A 87 0.55 -4.26 10.06
CA GLN A 87 1.38 -3.50 11.00
C GLN A 87 2.47 -4.35 11.65
N ALA A 88 2.16 -5.59 12.01
CA ALA A 88 3.16 -6.52 12.53
C ALA A 88 4.28 -6.77 11.52
N SER A 89 3.94 -6.89 10.23
CA SER A 89 4.93 -7.01 9.15
C SER A 89 5.76 -5.74 9.00
N PHE A 90 5.17 -4.55 9.12
CA PHE A 90 5.89 -3.27 9.10
C PHE A 90 6.89 -3.13 10.25
N SER A 91 6.56 -3.70 11.41
CA SER A 91 7.42 -3.65 12.61
C SER A 91 8.59 -4.63 12.56
N ARG A 92 8.70 -5.48 11.53
CA ARG A 92 9.82 -6.42 11.42
C ARG A 92 11.15 -5.71 11.34
N PRO A 93 12.16 -6.24 12.02
CA PRO A 93 13.50 -5.68 11.94
C PRO A 93 14.10 -5.90 10.54
N VAL A 94 14.65 -4.85 9.98
CA VAL A 94 15.42 -4.84 8.74
C VAL A 94 16.75 -4.11 8.98
N ILE A 95 17.77 -4.45 8.22
CA ILE A 95 19.05 -3.75 8.27
C ILE A 95 19.06 -2.71 7.14
N VAL A 96 19.19 -1.45 7.53
CA VAL A 96 19.29 -0.32 6.61
C VAL A 96 20.57 0.43 6.91
N ASN A 97 21.47 0.51 5.97
CA ASN A 97 22.78 1.15 6.14
C ASN A 97 23.55 0.62 7.36
N GLY A 98 23.50 -0.71 7.59
CA GLY A 98 24.16 -1.37 8.72
C GLY A 98 23.49 -1.16 10.08
N LYS A 99 22.35 -0.50 10.16
CA LYS A 99 21.58 -0.29 11.40
C LYS A 99 20.26 -1.04 11.34
N GLN A 100 19.94 -1.73 12.42
CA GLN A 100 18.66 -2.39 12.57
C GLN A 100 17.57 -1.35 12.86
N ARG A 101 16.47 -1.41 12.11
CA ARG A 101 15.25 -0.62 12.34
C ARG A 101 14.01 -1.44 11.96
N ALA A 102 12.83 -0.97 12.28
CA ALA A 102 11.61 -1.52 11.72
C ALA A 102 11.58 -1.27 10.21
N MET A 103 10.94 -2.17 9.45
CA MET A 103 10.75 -2.02 8.00
C MET A 103 10.05 -0.68 7.68
N LEU A 104 8.97 -0.37 8.41
CA LEU A 104 8.30 0.92 8.42
C LEU A 104 7.96 1.32 9.86
N GLU A 105 8.25 2.55 10.25
CA GLU A 105 8.03 3.07 11.61
C GLU A 105 6.81 3.99 11.66
N TYR A 106 5.92 3.72 12.62
CA TYR A 106 4.78 4.60 12.88
C TYR A 106 5.26 6.01 13.28
N GLY A 107 4.62 7.03 12.72
CA GLY A 107 4.98 8.43 12.96
C GLY A 107 6.17 8.93 12.13
N ILE A 108 6.98 8.05 11.56
CA ILE A 108 8.13 8.39 10.72
C ILE A 108 7.86 8.05 9.25
N ASP A 109 7.46 6.82 8.96
CA ASP A 109 7.22 6.33 7.60
C ASP A 109 5.74 6.28 7.25
N TYR A 110 4.86 6.08 8.24
CA TYR A 110 3.41 6.10 8.06
C TYR A 110 2.66 6.53 9.32
N VAL A 111 1.43 7.00 9.13
CA VAL A 111 0.45 7.29 10.20
C VAL A 111 -0.90 6.69 9.86
N VAL A 112 -1.71 6.41 10.90
CA VAL A 112 -3.03 5.79 10.77
C VAL A 112 -4.06 6.62 11.52
N GLY A 113 -5.18 6.96 10.88
CA GLY A 113 -6.28 7.66 11.53
C GLY A 113 -6.02 9.13 11.84
N GLU A 114 -4.91 9.68 11.38
CA GLU A 114 -4.50 11.05 11.68
C GLU A 114 -5.18 12.05 10.75
N ALA A 115 -5.88 13.02 11.34
CA ALA A 115 -6.45 14.15 10.59
C ALA A 115 -5.37 15.20 10.26
N LYS A 116 -4.35 15.33 11.12
CA LYS A 116 -3.23 16.26 10.96
C LYS A 116 -1.95 15.48 10.74
N LEU A 117 -1.39 15.62 9.56
CA LEU A 117 -0.15 14.92 9.20
C LEU A 117 1.06 15.59 9.85
N PRO A 118 2.09 14.81 10.24
CA PRO A 118 3.39 15.34 10.64
C PRO A 118 3.98 16.26 9.56
N SER A 119 4.77 17.25 9.95
CA SER A 119 5.31 18.28 9.02
C SER A 119 6.23 17.71 7.94
N HIS A 120 6.87 16.56 8.21
CA HIS A 120 7.78 15.89 7.27
C HIS A 120 7.06 14.94 6.29
N PHE A 121 5.73 14.83 6.39
CA PHE A 121 4.93 14.06 5.44
C PHE A 121 4.52 14.91 4.25
N ARG A 122 4.65 14.35 3.07
CA ARG A 122 4.04 14.92 1.87
C ARG A 122 2.51 14.77 1.97
N ARG A 123 1.78 15.79 1.53
CA ARG A 123 0.31 15.69 1.47
C ARG A 123 -0.13 14.75 0.36
N PRO A 124 -1.14 13.90 0.62
CA PRO A 124 -1.79 13.15 -0.45
C PRO A 124 -2.32 14.08 -1.54
N ARG A 125 -2.39 13.57 -2.75
CA ARG A 125 -2.92 14.31 -3.90
C ARG A 125 -4.39 14.68 -3.72
N TYR A 126 -5.16 13.75 -3.15
CA TYR A 126 -6.57 13.96 -2.87
C TYR A 126 -6.81 14.19 -1.37
N PRO A 127 -7.79 15.03 -1.01
CA PRO A 127 -8.14 15.24 0.39
C PRO A 127 -8.49 13.93 1.11
N ILE A 128 -8.06 13.82 2.36
CA ILE A 128 -8.39 12.68 3.22
C ILE A 128 -9.83 12.86 3.71
N ALA A 129 -10.77 12.15 3.09
CA ALA A 129 -12.19 12.29 3.47
C ALA A 129 -12.54 11.52 4.75
N TYR A 130 -11.84 10.40 5.01
CA TYR A 130 -12.10 9.54 6.18
C TYR A 130 -10.79 9.24 6.89
N ALA A 131 -10.33 10.18 7.73
CA ALA A 131 -9.05 10.03 8.42
C ALA A 131 -8.96 8.74 9.23
N LYS A 132 -10.00 8.40 9.99
CA LYS A 132 -10.04 7.17 10.82
C LYS A 132 -9.77 5.88 10.01
N HIS A 133 -9.98 5.91 8.73
CA HIS A 133 -9.90 4.77 7.83
C HIS A 133 -8.79 4.94 6.79
N SER A 134 -7.81 5.75 7.13
CA SER A 134 -6.73 6.11 6.24
C SER A 134 -5.38 5.81 6.86
N VAL A 135 -4.52 5.23 6.06
CA VAL A 135 -3.09 5.12 6.32
C VAL A 135 -2.38 6.04 5.34
N ILE A 136 -1.60 6.96 5.86
CA ILE A 136 -0.83 7.89 5.03
C ILE A 136 0.64 7.58 5.20
N PHE A 137 1.33 7.38 4.09
CA PHE A 137 2.77 7.17 4.05
C PHE A 137 3.51 8.50 3.91
N ARG A 138 4.76 8.53 4.35
CA ARG A 138 5.60 9.74 4.34
C ARG A 138 5.67 10.43 2.98
N ASN A 139 5.68 9.68 1.89
CA ASN A 139 5.69 10.20 0.51
C ASN A 139 4.32 10.69 0.02
N GLY A 140 3.31 10.71 0.89
CA GLY A 140 1.94 11.12 0.58
C GLY A 140 1.06 10.03 -0.01
N ALA A 141 1.58 8.82 -0.27
CA ALA A 141 0.74 7.71 -0.70
C ALA A 141 -0.34 7.43 0.36
N HIS A 142 -1.56 7.20 -0.09
CA HIS A 142 -2.73 7.06 0.76
C HIS A 142 -3.36 5.69 0.57
N LEU A 143 -3.38 4.87 1.61
CA LEU A 143 -4.13 3.63 1.64
C LEU A 143 -5.42 3.85 2.43
N GLN A 144 -6.56 3.77 1.74
CA GLN A 144 -7.86 3.82 2.39
C GLN A 144 -8.36 2.41 2.68
N LEU A 145 -8.75 2.21 3.93
CA LEU A 145 -9.39 0.99 4.40
C LEU A 145 -10.87 1.03 4.05
N VAL A 146 -11.38 0.00 3.37
CA VAL A 146 -12.72 0.00 2.77
C VAL A 146 -13.47 -1.27 3.13
N SER A 147 -14.73 -1.11 3.54
CA SER A 147 -15.65 -2.25 3.67
C SER A 147 -16.44 -2.44 2.38
N SER A 148 -16.47 -3.65 1.84
CA SER A 148 -17.31 -3.97 0.67
C SER A 148 -18.81 -3.98 0.99
N ASP A 149 -19.19 -4.05 2.26
CA ASP A 149 -20.57 -3.89 2.68
C ASP A 149 -21.05 -2.42 2.63
N GLN A 150 -20.10 -1.47 2.62
CA GLN A 150 -20.33 -0.02 2.49
C GLN A 150 -19.55 0.57 1.30
N PRO A 151 -19.89 0.18 0.06
CA PRO A 151 -19.13 0.55 -1.12
C PRO A 151 -19.22 2.04 -1.50
N GLU A 152 -20.15 2.78 -0.91
CA GLU A 152 -20.32 4.22 -1.14
C GLU A 152 -19.06 5.02 -0.73
N SER A 153 -18.26 4.48 0.19
CA SER A 153 -17.03 5.13 0.64
C SER A 153 -15.96 5.26 -0.46
N VAL A 154 -16.07 4.49 -1.55
CA VAL A 154 -15.16 4.55 -2.70
C VAL A 154 -15.77 5.21 -3.94
N ALA A 155 -17.09 5.44 -3.94
CA ALA A 155 -17.78 6.02 -5.08
C ALA A 155 -17.22 7.40 -5.43
N GLY A 156 -16.93 7.62 -6.72
CA GLY A 156 -16.41 8.89 -7.22
C GLY A 156 -14.93 9.16 -6.93
N ARG A 157 -14.20 8.21 -6.33
CA ARG A 157 -12.76 8.33 -6.10
C ARG A 157 -11.98 7.65 -7.21
N ASN A 158 -10.78 8.17 -7.44
CA ASN A 158 -9.82 7.59 -8.36
C ASN A 158 -8.66 6.99 -7.57
N ALA A 159 -8.55 5.66 -7.60
CA ALA A 159 -7.45 4.94 -6.99
C ALA A 159 -6.58 4.27 -8.04
N VAL A 160 -5.31 4.08 -7.72
CA VAL A 160 -4.33 3.44 -8.61
C VAL A 160 -4.28 1.94 -8.40
N HIS A 161 -4.62 1.46 -7.19
CA HIS A 161 -4.55 0.06 -6.84
C HIS A 161 -5.61 -0.34 -5.82
N ALA A 162 -5.97 -1.63 -5.79
CA ALA A 162 -6.80 -2.20 -4.75
C ALA A 162 -6.26 -3.56 -4.32
N PHE A 163 -6.18 -3.74 -3.01
CA PHE A 163 -5.90 -5.00 -2.34
C PHE A 163 -7.22 -5.52 -1.79
N VAL A 164 -7.69 -6.67 -2.25
CA VAL A 164 -8.94 -7.27 -1.79
C VAL A 164 -8.64 -8.54 -1.02
N GLU A 165 -8.78 -8.48 0.29
CA GLU A 165 -8.61 -9.63 1.17
C GLU A 165 -9.90 -10.45 1.25
N GLU A 166 -9.73 -11.77 1.37
CA GLU A 166 -10.83 -12.74 1.45
C GLU A 166 -11.92 -12.52 0.40
N MET A 167 -11.53 -12.39 -0.86
CA MET A 167 -12.42 -12.05 -1.98
C MET A 167 -13.65 -12.95 -2.06
N LYS A 168 -13.58 -14.21 -1.64
CA LYS A 168 -14.70 -15.16 -1.59
C LYS A 168 -15.87 -14.71 -0.70
N HIS A 169 -15.60 -13.86 0.28
CA HIS A 169 -16.62 -13.32 1.20
C HIS A 169 -17.15 -11.96 0.74
N ASN A 170 -16.57 -11.38 -0.29
CA ASN A 170 -17.02 -10.12 -0.87
C ASN A 170 -18.02 -10.37 -2.00
N SER A 171 -19.03 -9.50 -2.13
CA SER A 171 -19.94 -9.55 -3.25
C SER A 171 -19.21 -9.16 -4.54
N GLY A 172 -19.06 -10.11 -5.47
CA GLY A 172 -18.43 -9.86 -6.76
C GLY A 172 -19.15 -8.77 -7.56
N GLU A 173 -20.46 -8.65 -7.42
CA GLU A 173 -21.27 -7.62 -8.07
C GLU A 173 -20.95 -6.22 -7.51
N LYS A 174 -20.86 -6.08 -6.18
CA LYS A 174 -20.47 -4.82 -5.54
C LYS A 174 -19.05 -4.41 -5.92
N LEU A 175 -18.11 -5.35 -6.01
CA LEU A 175 -16.75 -5.08 -6.45
C LEU A 175 -16.74 -4.60 -7.91
N LYS A 176 -17.46 -5.27 -8.80
CA LYS A 176 -17.56 -4.90 -10.22
C LYS A 176 -18.21 -3.54 -10.44
N SER A 177 -19.29 -3.26 -9.72
CA SER A 177 -20.08 -2.03 -9.93
C SER A 177 -19.51 -0.79 -9.23
N ARG A 178 -18.74 -0.95 -8.16
CA ARG A 178 -18.27 0.18 -7.34
C ARG A 178 -16.76 0.29 -7.24
N LEU A 179 -16.06 -0.80 -6.92
CA LEU A 179 -14.63 -0.77 -6.71
C LEU A 179 -13.86 -0.66 -8.03
N PHE A 180 -14.11 -1.55 -8.99
CA PHE A 180 -13.34 -1.57 -10.23
C PHE A 180 -13.48 -0.29 -11.07
N PRO A 181 -14.66 0.36 -11.18
CA PRO A 181 -14.75 1.64 -11.84
C PRO A 181 -13.94 2.77 -11.17
N SER A 182 -13.64 2.62 -9.87
CA SER A 182 -12.80 3.57 -9.14
C SER A 182 -11.29 3.37 -9.37
N LEU A 183 -10.88 2.23 -9.96
CA LEU A 183 -9.48 1.97 -10.33
C LEU A 183 -9.17 2.59 -11.70
N ARG A 184 -9.25 3.89 -11.77
CA ARG A 184 -9.01 4.66 -13.02
C ARG A 184 -7.57 5.16 -13.14
N GLY A 185 -6.75 4.85 -12.16
CA GLY A 185 -5.30 5.03 -12.08
C GLY A 185 -4.74 6.37 -12.48
N GLY A 186 -3.82 6.84 -11.71
CA GLY A 186 -2.71 7.71 -11.98
C GLY A 186 -2.92 9.03 -12.69
N SER A 187 -2.16 10.00 -12.23
CA SER A 187 -1.96 11.26 -12.92
C SER A 187 -1.13 11.06 -14.19
N ALA A 188 -1.15 12.06 -15.06
CA ALA A 188 -0.24 12.13 -16.22
C ALA A 188 1.24 11.99 -15.80
N ASP A 189 1.58 12.33 -14.55
CA ASP A 189 2.93 12.25 -14.02
C ASP A 189 3.36 10.81 -13.74
N ILE A 190 2.44 9.93 -13.31
CA ILE A 190 2.72 8.50 -13.15
C ILE A 190 2.95 7.84 -14.52
N ARG A 191 2.23 8.26 -15.54
CA ARG A 191 2.45 7.77 -16.90
C ARG A 191 3.79 8.19 -17.48
N ARG A 192 4.41 9.23 -16.94
CA ARG A 192 5.75 9.71 -17.32
C ARG A 192 6.85 9.16 -16.45
N SER A 193 6.54 8.64 -15.26
CA SER A 193 7.53 7.95 -14.44
C SER A 193 7.76 6.56 -15.01
N ALA A 194 8.97 6.21 -15.17
CA ALA A 194 9.72 5.01 -15.61
C ALA A 194 9.03 3.64 -15.78
N TYR A 195 7.72 3.55 -15.92
CA TYR A 195 7.00 2.32 -16.29
C TYR A 195 6.75 2.20 -17.81
N TYR A 196 7.34 3.11 -18.56
CA TYR A 196 7.41 3.09 -20.02
C TYR A 196 8.84 3.27 -20.48
#